data_058c724bdc5c62bf1d9b4a6cd7dcfdd2
#
_entry.id   058c724bdc5c62bf1d9b4a6cd7dcfdd2
#
_cell.length_a   1.000
_cell.length_b   1.000
_cell.length_c   1.000
_cell.angle_alpha   90.00
_cell.angle_beta   90.00
_cell.angle_gamma   90.00
#
_symmetry.space_group_name_H-M   'P 1'
#
loop_
_entity.id
_entity.type
_entity.pdbx_description
1 polymer ?
#
loop_
_entity_poly.entity_id
_entity_poly.type
_entity_poly.pdbx_seq_one_letter_code
_entity_poly.pdbx_strand_id
1 'polypeptide(L)'
;MKPSSALAAVIAAFTLHSMTSAEAARSRSAVQPQGAATKQIVDFDGDLPQGTIVIKTAEHKLYYTLGDGKAVRYAIAVGKPKFQWSGNLWISAKYRNPSWRPTARMRRENPRLPKVVGPGPHNPLGIRAMYLGWSEYRIHGTNAPYSIGSSASSGCFRMHNADAADLFERAHIGAPVQVSR
;
A
#
# COMPACT_ATOMS: atom_id res chain seq x y z
N MET A 1 28.12 -86.16 18.46
CA MET A 1 29.03 -85.05 18.08
C MET A 1 28.17 -83.92 17.56
N LYS A 2 28.11 -82.81 18.31
CA LYS A 2 27.32 -81.59 17.93
C LYS A 2 28.24 -80.58 17.27
N PRO A 3 27.83 -79.83 16.27
CA PRO A 3 28.40 -78.54 16.02
C PRO A 3 27.41 -77.41 16.42
N SER A 4 28.04 -76.39 16.95
CA SER A 4 27.42 -75.14 17.47
C SER A 4 26.92 -74.22 16.39
N SER A 5 25.73 -73.65 16.66
CA SER A 5 25.16 -72.58 15.84
C SER A 5 25.76 -71.23 16.25
N ALA A 6 26.30 -70.54 15.28
CA ALA A 6 26.71 -69.12 15.43
C ALA A 6 25.57 -68.23 15.03
N LEU A 7 25.11 -67.42 15.96
CA LEU A 7 24.08 -66.40 15.80
C LEU A 7 24.76 -65.09 15.31
N ALA A 8 24.52 -64.67 14.10
CA ALA A 8 24.97 -63.40 13.59
C ALA A 8 23.96 -62.30 13.98
N ALA A 9 24.38 -61.37 14.81
CA ALA A 9 23.62 -60.19 15.17
C ALA A 9 23.82 -59.10 14.07
N VAL A 10 22.74 -58.74 13.37
CA VAL A 10 22.73 -57.62 12.46
C VAL A 10 22.44 -56.37 13.29
N ILE A 11 23.43 -55.50 13.42
CA ILE A 11 23.29 -54.16 14.04
C ILE A 11 22.82 -53.23 12.92
N ALA A 12 21.52 -52.86 12.94
CA ALA A 12 20.98 -51.78 12.10
C ALA A 12 21.43 -50.42 12.69
N ALA A 13 22.34 -49.75 12.02
CA ALA A 13 22.72 -48.40 12.36
C ALA A 13 21.63 -47.43 11.90
N PHE A 14 20.84 -46.91 12.83
CA PHE A 14 19.93 -45.76 12.59
C PHE A 14 20.78 -44.50 12.53
N THR A 15 21.06 -43.99 11.35
CA THR A 15 21.62 -42.64 11.17
C THR A 15 20.52 -41.61 11.40
N LEU A 16 20.54 -41.01 12.58
CA LEU A 16 19.72 -39.82 12.89
C LEU A 16 20.26 -38.67 12.04
N HIS A 17 19.55 -38.30 10.95
CA HIS A 17 19.82 -37.04 10.27
C HIS A 17 19.30 -35.91 11.13
N SER A 18 20.18 -35.26 11.85
CA SER A 18 19.92 -33.99 12.53
C SER A 18 19.72 -32.90 11.45
N MET A 19 18.47 -32.58 11.13
CA MET A 19 18.14 -31.42 10.33
C MET A 19 18.64 -30.16 11.07
N THR A 20 19.59 -29.48 10.47
CA THR A 20 20.18 -28.24 11.01
C THR A 20 19.12 -27.15 11.05
N SER A 21 19.04 -26.47 12.19
CA SER A 21 18.08 -25.37 12.47
C SER A 21 18.12 -24.20 11.50
N ALA A 22 19.03 -24.21 10.51
CA ALA A 22 19.15 -23.20 9.46
C ALA A 22 18.10 -23.34 8.33
N GLU A 23 17.53 -24.51 8.13
CA GLU A 23 16.53 -24.74 7.04
C GLU A 23 15.12 -24.31 7.46
N ALA A 24 14.83 -24.32 8.78
CA ALA A 24 13.54 -23.85 9.30
C ALA A 24 13.39 -22.30 9.30
N ALA A 25 14.48 -21.56 9.08
CA ALA A 25 14.47 -20.10 9.07
C ALA A 25 14.08 -19.49 7.71
N ARG A 26 14.10 -20.25 6.62
CA ARG A 26 13.83 -19.74 5.26
C ARG A 26 12.37 -19.74 4.84
N SER A 27 11.45 -20.30 5.62
CA SER A 27 10.02 -20.39 5.28
C SER A 27 9.12 -19.45 6.05
N ARG A 28 9.65 -18.44 6.73
CA ARG A 28 8.82 -17.34 7.22
C ARG A 28 8.84 -16.23 6.18
N SER A 29 8.11 -16.41 5.08
CA SER A 29 7.53 -15.28 4.35
C SER A 29 6.80 -14.47 5.40
N ALA A 30 7.36 -13.31 5.77
CA ALA A 30 6.69 -12.37 6.65
C ALA A 30 5.37 -11.99 5.99
N VAL A 31 4.27 -12.60 6.42
CA VAL A 31 2.93 -12.10 6.16
C VAL A 31 2.90 -10.73 6.80
N GLN A 32 3.10 -9.70 5.98
CA GLN A 32 2.96 -8.31 6.46
C GLN A 32 1.53 -8.17 6.98
N PRO A 33 1.33 -7.66 8.20
CA PRO A 33 0.00 -7.43 8.73
C PRO A 33 -0.77 -6.57 7.72
N GLN A 34 -1.95 -7.02 7.29
CA GLN A 34 -2.80 -6.27 6.38
C GLN A 34 -3.08 -4.90 7.00
N GLY A 35 -2.53 -3.84 6.38
CA GLY A 35 -2.69 -2.47 6.85
C GLY A 35 -1.47 -1.86 7.57
N ALA A 36 -0.33 -2.56 7.65
CA ALA A 36 0.91 -1.96 8.18
C ALA A 36 1.36 -0.77 7.31
N ALA A 37 1.86 0.28 7.96
CA ALA A 37 2.44 1.43 7.28
C ALA A 37 3.60 0.98 6.37
N THR A 38 3.66 1.54 5.16
CA THR A 38 4.70 1.21 4.17
C THR A 38 5.75 2.30 4.03
N LYS A 39 5.64 3.37 4.82
CA LYS A 39 6.48 4.55 4.71
C LYS A 39 7.96 4.25 4.93
N GLN A 40 8.79 4.82 4.08
CA GLN A 40 10.25 4.76 4.15
C GLN A 40 10.83 6.12 3.77
N ILE A 41 11.90 6.55 4.46
CA ILE A 41 12.70 7.69 4.01
C ILE A 41 13.68 7.15 2.96
N VAL A 42 13.71 7.81 1.80
CA VAL A 42 14.54 7.43 0.65
C VAL A 42 15.25 8.64 0.09
N ASP A 43 16.33 8.39 -0.64
CA ASP A 43 16.90 9.40 -1.53
C ASP A 43 15.90 9.71 -2.65
N PHE A 44 15.82 10.97 -3.01
CA PHE A 44 14.87 11.45 -4.00
C PHE A 44 15.56 12.44 -4.94
N ASP A 45 15.79 12.00 -6.17
CA ASP A 45 16.37 12.83 -7.21
C ASP A 45 15.31 13.80 -7.76
N GLY A 46 15.50 15.07 -7.55
CA GLY A 46 14.64 16.13 -8.05
C GLY A 46 14.78 17.40 -7.22
N ASP A 47 14.97 18.52 -7.88
CA ASP A 47 14.98 19.83 -7.26
C ASP A 47 13.54 20.34 -7.08
N LEU A 48 12.85 19.74 -6.11
CA LEU A 48 11.47 20.08 -5.77
C LEU A 48 11.40 20.69 -4.37
N PRO A 49 10.58 21.73 -4.18
CA PRO A 49 10.37 22.30 -2.86
C PRO A 49 9.92 21.24 -1.85
N GLN A 50 10.39 21.39 -0.61
CA GLN A 50 9.89 20.60 0.51
C GLN A 50 8.37 20.70 0.60
N GLY A 51 7.70 19.57 0.87
CA GLY A 51 6.25 19.53 0.95
C GLY A 51 5.55 19.24 -0.37
N THR A 52 6.29 19.03 -1.46
CA THR A 52 5.74 18.59 -2.74
C THR A 52 5.38 17.09 -2.67
N ILE A 53 4.21 16.74 -3.19
CA ILE A 53 3.78 15.36 -3.36
C ILE A 53 4.05 14.95 -4.81
N VAL A 54 4.82 13.88 -5.02
CA VAL A 54 5.09 13.30 -6.34
C VAL A 54 4.49 11.91 -6.40
N ILE A 55 3.64 11.67 -7.38
CA ILE A 55 2.98 10.37 -7.59
C ILE A 55 3.48 9.80 -8.91
N LYS A 56 4.17 8.66 -8.83
CA LYS A 56 4.64 7.88 -9.98
C LYS A 56 3.75 6.65 -10.13
N THR A 57 2.79 6.74 -11.08
CA THR A 57 1.75 5.71 -11.20
C THR A 57 2.31 4.39 -11.71
N ALA A 58 3.32 4.40 -12.58
CA ALA A 58 4.01 3.19 -13.03
C ALA A 58 4.70 2.44 -11.88
N GLU A 59 5.20 3.16 -10.88
CA GLU A 59 5.86 2.57 -9.72
C GLU A 59 4.89 2.16 -8.60
N HIS A 60 3.62 2.60 -8.65
CA HIS A 60 2.66 2.50 -7.55
C HIS A 60 3.20 3.13 -6.25
N LYS A 61 3.87 4.29 -6.39
CA LYS A 61 4.52 5.01 -5.28
C LYS A 61 4.08 6.47 -5.23
N LEU A 62 4.01 6.97 -4.01
CA LEU A 62 3.85 8.37 -3.68
C LEU A 62 5.07 8.80 -2.85
N TYR A 63 5.62 9.95 -3.18
CA TYR A 63 6.74 10.57 -2.50
C TYR A 63 6.31 11.92 -1.94
N TYR A 64 6.66 12.19 -0.70
CA TYR A 64 6.51 13.50 -0.06
C TYR A 64 7.90 14.05 0.19
N THR A 65 8.28 15.14 -0.48
CA THR A 65 9.62 15.72 -0.41
C THR A 65 9.91 16.33 0.96
N LEU A 66 11.11 16.05 1.51
CA LEU A 66 11.57 16.56 2.80
C LEU A 66 12.59 17.71 2.65
N GLY A 67 13.06 18.00 1.44
CA GLY A 67 14.25 18.78 1.18
C GLY A 67 15.51 17.91 1.20
N ASP A 68 16.66 18.50 0.91
CA ASP A 68 17.98 17.88 0.98
C ASP A 68 18.08 16.52 0.25
N GLY A 69 17.43 16.40 -0.90
CA GLY A 69 17.44 15.16 -1.69
C GLY A 69 16.76 13.97 -1.03
N LYS A 70 15.84 14.20 -0.09
CA LYS A 70 15.12 13.15 0.63
C LYS A 70 13.60 13.24 0.44
N ALA A 71 12.93 12.09 0.50
CA ALA A 71 11.47 12.03 0.53
C ALA A 71 10.97 10.88 1.41
N VAL A 72 9.75 11.02 1.91
CA VAL A 72 9.01 9.90 2.46
C VAL A 72 8.28 9.20 1.32
N ARG A 73 8.57 7.93 1.10
CA ARG A 73 7.94 7.08 0.09
C ARG A 73 6.86 6.21 0.70
N TYR A 74 5.70 6.11 0.03
CA TYR A 74 4.58 5.27 0.40
C TYR A 74 4.18 4.37 -0.77
N ALA A 75 3.74 3.15 -0.48
CA ALA A 75 3.07 2.31 -1.47
C ALA A 75 1.61 2.77 -1.65
N ILE A 76 1.14 2.82 -2.90
CA ILE A 76 -0.22 3.26 -3.22
C ILE A 76 -0.89 2.33 -4.22
N ALA A 77 -2.24 2.32 -4.26
CA ALA A 77 -2.96 1.87 -5.43
C ALA A 77 -3.33 3.06 -6.30
N VAL A 78 -3.25 2.85 -7.61
CA VAL A 78 -3.51 3.87 -8.64
C VAL A 78 -4.73 3.53 -9.49
N GLY A 79 -5.10 4.39 -10.42
CA GLY A 79 -6.17 4.16 -11.39
C GLY A 79 -5.91 2.92 -12.25
N LYS A 80 -6.96 2.15 -12.59
CA LYS A 80 -6.91 1.16 -13.67
C LYS A 80 -6.41 1.85 -14.96
N PRO A 81 -5.81 1.14 -15.93
CA PRO A 81 -5.17 1.76 -17.11
C PRO A 81 -5.99 2.86 -17.77
N LYS A 82 -7.30 2.62 -17.99
CA LYS A 82 -8.23 3.60 -18.60
C LYS A 82 -8.55 4.82 -17.71
N PHE A 83 -8.15 4.80 -16.44
CA PHE A 83 -8.39 5.87 -15.47
C PHE A 83 -7.10 6.51 -14.94
N GLN A 84 -5.95 6.12 -15.51
CA GLN A 84 -4.70 6.78 -15.18
C GLN A 84 -4.61 8.14 -15.88
N TRP A 85 -4.06 9.09 -15.18
CA TRP A 85 -3.85 10.46 -15.64
C TRP A 85 -2.49 10.98 -15.16
N SER A 86 -2.03 12.07 -15.74
CA SER A 86 -0.84 12.81 -15.33
C SER A 86 -1.16 14.30 -15.33
N GLY A 87 -0.39 15.07 -14.58
CA GLY A 87 -0.54 16.52 -14.48
C GLY A 87 -0.19 17.05 -13.10
N ASN A 88 -0.38 18.36 -12.94
CA ASN A 88 -0.09 19.09 -11.71
C ASN A 88 -1.39 19.58 -11.08
N LEU A 89 -1.54 19.33 -9.80
CA LEU A 89 -2.65 19.78 -8.96
C LEU A 89 -2.09 20.26 -7.62
N TRP A 90 -2.95 20.51 -6.67
CA TRP A 90 -2.61 20.85 -5.28
C TRP A 90 -3.63 20.24 -4.34
N ILE A 91 -3.28 20.14 -3.06
CA ILE A 91 -4.23 19.75 -2.01
C ILE A 91 -5.22 20.90 -1.81
N SER A 92 -6.46 20.74 -2.23
CA SER A 92 -7.51 21.77 -2.11
C SER A 92 -8.32 21.68 -0.82
N ALA A 93 -8.44 20.47 -0.24
CA ALA A 93 -9.13 20.25 1.03
C ALA A 93 -8.65 18.96 1.70
N LYS A 94 -8.80 18.89 3.03
CA LYS A 94 -8.41 17.75 3.86
C LYS A 94 -9.54 17.38 4.79
N TYR A 95 -9.88 16.10 4.87
CA TYR A 95 -10.95 15.60 5.74
C TYR A 95 -10.50 14.41 6.58
N ARG A 96 -10.73 14.51 7.89
CA ARG A 96 -10.64 13.40 8.84
C ARG A 96 -11.97 12.66 8.87
N ASN A 97 -11.93 11.34 8.86
CA ASN A 97 -13.12 10.47 8.86
C ASN A 97 -14.18 10.94 7.83
N PRO A 98 -13.80 11.00 6.52
CA PRO A 98 -14.68 11.54 5.49
C PRO A 98 -15.90 10.66 5.28
N SER A 99 -17.00 11.25 4.80
CA SER A 99 -18.07 10.49 4.15
C SER A 99 -17.74 10.28 2.67
N TRP A 100 -17.97 9.09 2.15
CA TRP A 100 -17.82 8.80 0.73
C TRP A 100 -19.15 8.96 -0.01
N ARG A 101 -19.08 9.60 -1.16
CA ARG A 101 -20.19 9.66 -2.13
C ARG A 101 -19.68 9.17 -3.48
N PRO A 102 -20.35 8.21 -4.14
CA PRO A 102 -19.98 7.80 -5.47
C PRO A 102 -20.16 8.95 -6.46
N THR A 103 -19.23 9.05 -7.41
CA THR A 103 -19.34 10.04 -8.50
C THR A 103 -20.53 9.74 -9.40
N ALA A 104 -20.96 10.74 -10.22
CA ALA A 104 -22.02 10.53 -11.19
C ALA A 104 -21.70 9.37 -12.15
N ARG A 105 -20.44 9.25 -12.58
CA ARG A 105 -19.97 8.14 -13.41
C ARG A 105 -20.14 6.79 -12.70
N MET A 106 -19.67 6.66 -11.45
CA MET A 106 -19.81 5.41 -10.69
C MET A 106 -21.26 4.97 -10.55
N ARG A 107 -22.18 5.93 -10.32
CA ARG A 107 -23.61 5.63 -10.24
C ARG A 107 -24.21 5.18 -11.57
N ARG A 108 -23.72 5.72 -12.71
CA ARG A 108 -24.14 5.25 -14.03
C ARG A 108 -23.64 3.82 -14.30
N GLU A 109 -22.39 3.52 -13.90
CA GLU A 109 -21.79 2.17 -14.06
C GLU A 109 -22.43 1.15 -13.12
N ASN A 110 -22.83 1.57 -11.91
CA ASN A 110 -23.50 0.72 -10.91
C ASN A 110 -24.57 1.52 -10.14
N PRO A 111 -25.85 1.49 -10.58
CA PRO A 111 -26.93 2.18 -9.89
C PRO A 111 -27.25 1.70 -8.48
N ARG A 112 -26.78 0.49 -8.09
CA ARG A 112 -26.98 -0.09 -6.75
C ARG A 112 -26.03 0.49 -5.69
N LEU A 113 -25.07 1.33 -6.08
CA LEU A 113 -24.20 1.98 -5.11
C LEU A 113 -24.99 2.85 -4.13
N PRO A 114 -24.63 2.83 -2.83
CA PRO A 114 -25.27 3.66 -1.82
C PRO A 114 -25.08 5.14 -2.18
N LYS A 115 -26.07 5.99 -1.87
CA LYS A 115 -25.96 7.44 -2.08
C LYS A 115 -24.82 8.05 -1.29
N VAL A 116 -24.55 7.51 -0.09
CA VAL A 116 -23.47 7.94 0.82
C VAL A 116 -23.06 6.76 1.73
N VAL A 117 -21.76 6.68 2.02
CA VAL A 117 -21.22 5.83 3.09
C VAL A 117 -20.57 6.74 4.12
N GLY A 118 -21.04 6.69 5.34
CA GLY A 118 -20.49 7.46 6.48
C GLY A 118 -19.08 6.99 6.87
N PRO A 119 -18.46 7.67 7.85
CA PRO A 119 -17.20 7.20 8.44
C PRO A 119 -17.33 5.78 9.01
N GLY A 120 -16.28 4.99 8.92
CA GLY A 120 -16.25 3.63 9.48
C GLY A 120 -15.47 2.63 8.61
N PRO A 121 -15.43 1.36 9.04
CA PRO A 121 -14.59 0.33 8.41
C PRO A 121 -15.01 0.00 6.97
N HIS A 122 -16.25 0.27 6.59
CA HIS A 122 -16.75 0.03 5.23
C HIS A 122 -16.58 1.23 4.28
N ASN A 123 -16.03 2.36 4.76
CA ASN A 123 -15.86 3.55 3.95
C ASN A 123 -14.70 3.37 2.94
N PRO A 124 -14.95 3.49 1.62
CA PRO A 124 -13.91 3.35 0.61
C PRO A 124 -12.76 4.37 0.73
N LEU A 125 -12.99 5.54 1.37
CA LEU A 125 -11.96 6.56 1.58
C LEU A 125 -11.11 6.29 2.85
N GLY A 126 -11.44 5.27 3.63
CA GLY A 126 -10.76 5.03 4.90
C GLY A 126 -10.94 6.19 5.88
N ILE A 127 -9.89 6.49 6.64
CA ILE A 127 -9.93 7.46 7.76
C ILE A 127 -9.46 8.87 7.40
N ARG A 128 -8.87 9.07 6.21
CA ARG A 128 -8.33 10.37 5.74
C ARG A 128 -8.56 10.51 4.24
N ALA A 129 -8.91 11.73 3.82
CA ALA A 129 -8.96 12.08 2.40
C ALA A 129 -8.41 13.49 2.17
N MET A 130 -7.60 13.64 1.13
CA MET A 130 -7.03 14.89 0.63
C MET A 130 -7.53 15.06 -0.80
N TYR A 131 -8.24 16.14 -1.07
CA TYR A 131 -8.81 16.45 -2.38
C TYR A 131 -7.80 17.18 -3.24
N LEU A 132 -7.81 16.93 -4.56
CA LEU A 132 -6.83 17.44 -5.51
C LEU A 132 -7.46 18.49 -6.43
N GLY A 133 -7.08 19.75 -6.27
CA GLY A 133 -7.58 20.87 -7.07
C GLY A 133 -9.12 20.93 -7.07
N TRP A 134 -9.69 21.29 -8.22
CA TRP A 134 -11.14 21.31 -8.48
C TRP A 134 -11.66 20.00 -9.08
N SER A 135 -10.88 18.92 -8.96
CA SER A 135 -11.19 17.62 -9.54
C SER A 135 -11.94 16.70 -8.59
N GLU A 136 -12.42 15.56 -9.10
CA GLU A 136 -12.95 14.47 -8.29
C GLU A 136 -11.84 13.54 -7.74
N TYR A 137 -10.56 13.82 -8.04
CA TYR A 137 -9.43 12.99 -7.59
C TYR A 137 -9.04 13.26 -6.14
N ARG A 138 -8.58 12.23 -5.48
CA ARG A 138 -8.22 12.26 -4.06
C ARG A 138 -7.01 11.36 -3.78
N ILE A 139 -6.23 11.72 -2.78
CA ILE A 139 -5.34 10.81 -2.06
C ILE A 139 -6.07 10.44 -0.78
N HIS A 140 -6.24 9.14 -0.49
CA HIS A 140 -7.08 8.73 0.64
C HIS A 140 -6.68 7.37 1.21
N GLY A 141 -7.12 7.07 2.42
CA GLY A 141 -7.05 5.73 2.99
C GLY A 141 -7.91 4.71 2.26
N THR A 142 -8.13 3.54 2.82
CA THR A 142 -8.92 2.52 2.14
C THR A 142 -9.57 1.53 3.11
N ASN A 143 -10.70 0.95 2.70
CA ASN A 143 -11.28 -0.26 3.28
C ASN A 143 -10.83 -1.55 2.55
N ALA A 144 -9.97 -1.41 1.53
CA ALA A 144 -9.46 -2.52 0.72
C ALA A 144 -7.91 -2.50 0.68
N PRO A 145 -7.23 -2.74 1.82
CA PRO A 145 -5.78 -2.61 1.94
C PRO A 145 -5.01 -3.57 1.02
N TYR A 146 -5.58 -4.70 0.66
CA TYR A 146 -5.02 -5.66 -0.30
C TYR A 146 -4.85 -5.09 -1.72
N SER A 147 -5.50 -3.96 -2.03
CA SER A 147 -5.36 -3.31 -3.34
C SER A 147 -4.12 -2.41 -3.46
N ILE A 148 -3.42 -2.14 -2.36
CA ILE A 148 -2.21 -1.30 -2.38
C ILE A 148 -1.11 -2.00 -3.20
N GLY A 149 -0.42 -1.24 -4.03
CA GLY A 149 0.57 -1.75 -4.99
C GLY A 149 -0.02 -2.17 -6.34
N SER A 150 -1.33 -1.96 -6.58
CA SER A 150 -1.98 -2.36 -7.83
C SER A 150 -2.75 -1.22 -8.51
N SER A 151 -3.12 -1.42 -9.78
CA SER A 151 -3.96 -0.51 -10.57
C SER A 151 -5.45 -0.85 -10.36
N ALA A 152 -6.03 -0.44 -9.24
CA ALA A 152 -7.34 -0.90 -8.77
C ALA A 152 -8.41 0.18 -8.70
N SER A 153 -8.05 1.48 -8.75
CA SER A 153 -9.00 2.57 -8.51
C SER A 153 -9.64 3.12 -9.79
N SER A 154 -10.55 4.07 -9.61
CA SER A 154 -11.16 4.85 -10.69
C SER A 154 -10.45 6.20 -10.92
N GLY A 155 -9.14 6.28 -10.59
CA GLY A 155 -8.29 7.46 -10.80
C GLY A 155 -7.80 8.13 -9.51
N CYS A 156 -8.37 7.81 -8.35
CA CYS A 156 -7.85 8.25 -7.04
C CYS A 156 -6.63 7.41 -6.61
N PHE A 157 -5.89 7.90 -5.63
CA PHE A 157 -4.72 7.25 -5.05
C PHE A 157 -5.06 6.71 -3.67
N ARG A 158 -5.05 5.37 -3.53
CA ARG A 158 -5.34 4.71 -2.25
C ARG A 158 -4.06 4.45 -1.48
N MET A 159 -4.10 4.66 -0.18
CA MET A 159 -3.02 4.37 0.76
C MET A 159 -3.52 3.44 1.86
N HIS A 160 -2.63 2.73 2.53
CA HIS A 160 -2.97 2.18 3.84
C HIS A 160 -3.43 3.30 4.77
N ASN A 161 -4.36 3.01 5.67
CA ASN A 161 -4.93 4.04 6.56
C ASN A 161 -3.85 4.71 7.43
N ALA A 162 -2.84 3.97 7.89
CA ALA A 162 -1.72 4.51 8.66
C ALA A 162 -0.87 5.48 7.83
N ASP A 163 -0.58 5.12 6.56
CA ASP A 163 0.17 5.97 5.63
C ASP A 163 -0.62 7.22 5.25
N ALA A 164 -1.92 7.07 5.00
CA ALA A 164 -2.80 8.20 4.72
C ALA A 164 -2.89 9.17 5.91
N ALA A 165 -2.87 8.66 7.14
CA ALA A 165 -2.82 9.48 8.34
C ALA A 165 -1.48 10.22 8.46
N ASP A 166 -0.36 9.56 8.22
CA ASP A 166 0.96 10.19 8.27
C ASP A 166 1.11 11.28 7.20
N LEU A 167 0.75 11.00 5.94
CA LEU A 167 0.79 12.00 4.87
C LEU A 167 -0.16 13.17 5.14
N PHE A 168 -1.34 12.89 5.69
CA PHE A 168 -2.32 13.92 6.05
C PHE A 168 -1.77 14.91 7.06
N GLU A 169 -1.01 14.49 8.06
CA GLU A 169 -0.42 15.40 9.03
C GLU A 169 0.75 16.21 8.43
N ARG A 170 1.47 15.65 7.45
CA ARG A 170 2.60 16.33 6.78
C ARG A 170 2.14 17.37 5.76
N ALA A 171 1.22 16.99 4.87
CA ALA A 171 0.79 17.82 3.76
C ALA A 171 -0.15 18.95 4.22
N HIS A 172 0.09 20.16 3.76
CA HIS A 172 -0.79 21.32 3.99
C HIS A 172 -1.77 21.53 2.83
N ILE A 173 -2.83 22.29 3.03
CA ILE A 173 -3.69 22.79 1.95
C ILE A 173 -2.86 23.74 1.09
N GLY A 174 -2.91 23.59 -0.21
CA GLY A 174 -2.04 24.29 -1.15
C GLY A 174 -0.77 23.50 -1.54
N ALA A 175 -0.43 22.41 -0.85
CA ALA A 175 0.73 21.59 -1.18
C ALA A 175 0.68 21.12 -2.65
N PRO A 176 1.77 21.32 -3.44
CA PRO A 176 1.83 20.89 -4.83
C PRO A 176 1.74 19.38 -4.96
N VAL A 177 1.02 18.91 -5.99
CA VAL A 177 0.90 17.48 -6.31
C VAL A 177 1.22 17.28 -7.79
N GLN A 178 2.28 16.54 -8.09
CA GLN A 178 2.70 16.18 -9.43
C GLN A 178 2.41 14.70 -9.66
N VAL A 179 1.72 14.38 -10.75
CA VAL A 179 1.38 13.02 -11.14
C VAL A 179 2.02 12.69 -12.47
N SER A 180 2.80 11.63 -12.51
CA SER A 180 3.41 11.09 -13.73
C SER A 180 3.05 9.61 -13.91
N ARG A 181 3.14 9.17 -15.17
CA ARG A 181 3.02 7.75 -15.56
C ARG A 181 4.37 7.09 -15.60
#